data_0156c2e3715491b2c1709513ce668d89
#
_entry.id   0156c2e3715491b2c1709513ce668d89
#
_cell.length_a   1.000
_cell.length_b   1.000
_cell.length_c   1.000
_cell.angle_alpha   90.00
_cell.angle_beta   90.00
_cell.angle_gamma   90.00
#
_symmetry.space_group_name_H-M   'P 1'
#
loop_
_entity.id
_entity.type
_entity.pdbx_description
1 polymer ?
#
loop_
_entity_poly.entity_id
_entity_poly.type
_entity_poly.pdbx_seq_one_letter_code
_entity_poly.pdbx_strand_id
1 'polypeptide(L)'
;SEYDRYIISQRQFFLRVNESKSSPYYLIHYFRSEKGQHALLSNASQVGVPSIAQPSTHLKNISFLNPPMVLLKEFEKFSTPLFHRFSKNRKCGVSLTALRNTLLPKLISGELSLEDLPDLSTDTEAA
;
A
#
# COMPACT_ATOMS: atom_id res chain seq x y z
N SER A 1 3.05 -8.22 5.14
CA SER A 1 3.12 -6.83 5.64
C SER A 1 4.55 -6.35 5.62
N GLU A 2 4.76 -5.04 5.52
CA GLU A 2 6.10 -4.43 5.49
C GLU A 2 6.75 -4.41 6.89
N TYR A 3 5.92 -4.53 7.93
CA TYR A 3 6.32 -4.50 9.35
C TYR A 3 5.65 -5.64 10.11
N ASP A 4 6.36 -6.19 11.10
CA ASP A 4 5.85 -7.27 11.97
C ASP A 4 4.83 -6.76 12.97
N ARG A 5 4.92 -5.47 13.33
CA ARG A 5 4.02 -4.81 14.28
C ARG A 5 3.64 -3.42 13.79
N TYR A 6 2.41 -3.03 14.09
CA TYR A 6 1.87 -1.69 13.84
C TYR A 6 1.41 -1.09 15.15
N ILE A 7 1.80 0.15 15.40
CA ILE A 7 1.26 0.96 16.50
C ILE A 7 0.14 1.81 15.91
N ILE A 8 -1.05 1.70 16.50
CA ILE A 8 -2.23 2.43 16.08
C ILE A 8 -2.44 3.59 17.04
N SER A 9 -2.52 4.82 16.53
CA SER A 9 -2.84 6.01 17.32
C SER A 9 -4.33 6.05 17.68
N GLN A 10 -4.70 6.91 18.63
CA GLN A 10 -6.10 7.07 19.06
C GLN A 10 -7.08 7.45 17.94
N ARG A 11 -6.57 8.01 16.84
CA ARG A 11 -7.39 8.43 15.69
C ARG A 11 -7.41 7.40 14.56
N GLN A 12 -6.81 6.25 14.77
CA GLN A 12 -6.75 5.16 13.82
C GLN A 12 -7.51 3.96 14.38
N PHE A 13 -8.11 3.20 13.51
CA PHE A 13 -8.71 1.92 13.84
C PHE A 13 -8.31 0.89 12.79
N PHE A 14 -8.35 -0.37 13.16
CA PHE A 14 -8.09 -1.46 12.23
C PHE A 14 -9.33 -2.32 12.07
N LEU A 15 -9.50 -2.85 10.87
CA LEU A 15 -10.53 -3.81 10.54
C LEU A 15 -9.88 -5.18 10.31
N ARG A 16 -10.30 -6.16 11.09
CA ARG A 16 -9.90 -7.54 10.87
C ARG A 16 -11.02 -8.28 10.14
N VAL A 17 -10.68 -8.80 8.97
CA VAL A 17 -11.64 -9.53 8.14
C VAL A 17 -11.80 -10.94 8.66
N ASN A 18 -13.04 -11.44 8.68
CA ASN A 18 -13.30 -12.86 8.83
C ASN A 18 -13.14 -13.54 7.47
N GLU A 19 -12.00 -14.21 7.29
CA GLU A 19 -11.61 -14.83 6.01
C GLU A 19 -12.54 -15.99 5.59
N SER A 20 -13.36 -16.53 6.50
CA SER A 20 -14.40 -17.49 6.13
C SER A 20 -15.61 -16.84 5.45
N LYS A 21 -15.74 -15.50 5.53
CA LYS A 21 -16.88 -14.76 5.00
C LYS A 21 -16.52 -13.80 3.87
N SER A 22 -15.33 -13.23 3.90
CA SER A 22 -14.89 -12.25 2.90
C SER A 22 -13.37 -12.23 2.78
N SER A 23 -12.84 -11.47 1.82
CA SER A 23 -11.43 -11.34 1.52
C SER A 23 -10.89 -9.98 1.95
N PRO A 24 -9.71 -9.91 2.63
CA PRO A 24 -9.04 -8.65 2.93
C PRO A 24 -8.73 -7.85 1.67
N TYR A 25 -8.29 -8.50 0.60
CA TYR A 25 -7.97 -7.86 -0.67
C TYR A 25 -9.22 -7.23 -1.31
N TYR A 26 -10.35 -7.95 -1.29
CA TYR A 26 -11.61 -7.42 -1.78
C TYR A 26 -12.05 -6.18 -0.99
N LEU A 27 -12.01 -6.23 0.34
CA LEU A 27 -12.42 -5.10 1.17
C LEU A 27 -11.51 -3.87 1.00
N ILE A 28 -10.19 -4.06 0.85
CA ILE A 28 -9.28 -2.95 0.55
C ILE A 28 -9.67 -2.28 -0.77
N HIS A 29 -9.96 -3.06 -1.82
CA HIS A 29 -10.39 -2.52 -3.10
C HIS A 29 -11.77 -1.85 -3.02
N TYR A 30 -12.71 -2.49 -2.33
CA TYR A 30 -14.03 -1.90 -2.11
C TYR A 30 -13.92 -0.53 -1.44
N PHE A 31 -13.22 -0.44 -0.30
CA PHE A 31 -13.07 0.82 0.42
C PHE A 31 -12.21 1.86 -0.29
N ARG A 32 -11.43 1.48 -1.29
CA ARG A 32 -10.71 2.40 -2.18
C ARG A 32 -11.54 2.84 -3.38
N SER A 33 -12.62 2.15 -3.71
CA SER A 33 -13.53 2.56 -4.77
C SER A 33 -14.30 3.82 -4.38
N GLU A 34 -14.84 4.52 -5.37
CA GLU A 34 -15.67 5.71 -5.14
C GLU A 34 -16.84 5.43 -4.20
N LYS A 35 -17.56 4.32 -4.42
CA LYS A 35 -18.67 3.89 -3.55
C LYS A 35 -18.21 3.62 -2.11
N GLY A 36 -17.10 2.92 -1.94
CA GLY A 36 -16.55 2.62 -0.63
C GLY A 36 -16.03 3.85 0.10
N GLN A 37 -15.38 4.77 -0.61
CA GLN A 37 -14.95 6.06 -0.07
C GLN A 37 -16.15 6.92 0.35
N HIS A 38 -17.17 7.01 -0.49
CA HIS A 38 -18.41 7.71 -0.15
C HIS A 38 -19.06 7.11 1.10
N ALA A 39 -19.16 5.78 1.19
CA ALA A 39 -19.73 5.11 2.36
C ALA A 39 -18.91 5.37 3.63
N LEU A 40 -17.57 5.36 3.56
CA LEU A 40 -16.70 5.67 4.70
C LEU A 40 -16.80 7.13 5.16
N LEU A 41 -16.88 8.06 4.21
CA LEU A 41 -16.82 9.50 4.49
C LEU A 41 -18.20 10.13 4.72
N SER A 42 -19.29 9.41 4.48
CA SER A 42 -20.66 9.92 4.68
C SER A 42 -20.94 10.40 6.10
N ASN A 43 -20.18 9.94 7.10
CA ASN A 43 -20.28 10.37 8.50
C ASN A 43 -19.02 11.11 8.97
N ALA A 44 -18.23 11.68 8.05
CA ALA A 44 -17.06 12.46 8.41
C ALA A 44 -17.45 13.89 8.81
N SER A 45 -16.81 14.40 9.86
CA SER A 45 -16.94 15.80 10.25
C SER A 45 -16.37 16.70 9.13
N GLN A 46 -17.15 17.71 8.75
CA GLN A 46 -16.72 18.72 7.76
C GLN A 46 -16.08 19.95 8.42
N VAL A 47 -16.06 20.01 9.75
CA VAL A 47 -15.52 21.13 10.51
C VAL A 47 -14.29 20.69 11.27
N GLY A 48 -13.18 21.43 11.09
CA GLY A 48 -11.91 21.17 11.75
C GLY A 48 -11.10 20.03 11.09
N VAL A 49 -10.44 19.20 11.90
CA VAL A 49 -9.68 18.05 11.37
C VAL A 49 -10.66 16.96 10.94
N PRO A 50 -10.62 16.52 9.67
CA PRO A 50 -11.51 15.47 9.18
C PRO A 50 -11.44 14.22 10.07
N SER A 51 -12.56 13.82 10.66
CA SER A 51 -12.63 12.62 11.48
C SER A 51 -13.99 11.94 11.29
N ILE A 52 -14.01 10.62 11.32
CA ILE A 52 -15.24 9.85 11.27
C ILE A 52 -15.82 9.78 12.68
N ALA A 53 -17.03 10.26 12.85
CA ALA A 53 -17.74 10.15 14.12
C ALA A 53 -18.09 8.69 14.39
N GLN A 54 -17.82 8.19 15.61
CA GLN A 54 -18.11 6.82 16.04
C GLN A 54 -17.72 5.76 14.99
N PRO A 55 -16.42 5.65 14.60
CA PRO A 55 -16.00 4.86 13.45
C PRO A 55 -16.40 3.39 13.53
N SER A 56 -16.41 2.80 14.71
CA SER A 56 -16.82 1.40 14.91
C SER A 56 -18.30 1.17 14.62
N THR A 57 -19.17 2.09 15.06
CA THR A 57 -20.60 2.03 14.81
C THR A 57 -20.91 2.32 13.34
N HIS A 58 -20.23 3.33 12.78
CA HIS A 58 -20.39 3.69 11.38
C HIS A 58 -20.00 2.52 10.44
N LEU A 59 -18.86 1.87 10.68
CA LEU A 59 -18.43 0.72 9.89
C LEU A 59 -19.41 -0.46 9.93
N LYS A 60 -20.05 -0.72 11.09
CA LYS A 60 -21.05 -1.78 11.22
C LYS A 60 -22.31 -1.51 10.38
N ASN A 61 -22.59 -0.25 10.10
CA ASN A 61 -23.76 0.17 9.34
C ASN A 61 -23.50 0.25 7.82
N ILE A 62 -22.25 0.13 7.39
CA ILE A 62 -21.94 0.12 5.97
C ILE A 62 -22.36 -1.21 5.35
N SER A 63 -23.32 -1.13 4.44
CA SER A 63 -23.75 -2.27 3.63
C SER A 63 -22.99 -2.30 2.30
N PHE A 64 -22.51 -3.46 1.93
CA PHE A 64 -21.85 -3.68 0.63
C PHE A 64 -22.17 -5.07 0.09
N LEU A 65 -22.06 -5.22 -1.22
CA LEU A 65 -22.20 -6.52 -1.87
C LEU A 65 -20.97 -7.36 -1.55
N ASN A 66 -21.17 -8.49 -0.90
CA ASN A 66 -20.10 -9.46 -0.66
C ASN A 66 -20.24 -10.62 -1.67
N PRO A 67 -19.29 -10.79 -2.61
CA PRO A 67 -19.36 -11.86 -3.58
C PRO A 67 -19.25 -13.25 -2.94
N PRO A 68 -19.72 -14.32 -3.61
CA PRO A 68 -19.49 -15.68 -3.16
C PRO A 68 -17.99 -16.00 -3.02
N MET A 69 -17.64 -16.87 -2.07
CA MET A 69 -16.25 -17.22 -1.77
C MET A 69 -15.45 -17.73 -2.98
N VAL A 70 -16.12 -18.35 -3.94
CA VAL A 70 -15.46 -18.80 -5.18
C VAL A 70 -14.90 -17.60 -5.95
N LEU A 71 -15.69 -16.57 -6.14
CA LEU A 71 -15.26 -15.34 -6.83
C LEU A 71 -14.22 -14.57 -6.02
N LEU A 72 -14.35 -14.54 -4.69
CA LEU A 72 -13.35 -13.92 -3.81
C LEU A 72 -11.98 -14.60 -3.93
N LYS A 73 -11.94 -15.93 -3.97
CA LYS A 73 -10.70 -16.69 -4.17
C LYS A 73 -10.07 -16.44 -5.55
N GLU A 74 -10.88 -16.40 -6.61
CA GLU A 74 -10.38 -16.05 -7.95
C GLU A 74 -9.82 -14.62 -7.99
N PHE A 75 -10.52 -13.68 -7.36
CA PHE A 75 -10.03 -12.31 -7.22
C PHE A 75 -8.71 -12.24 -6.43
N GLU A 76 -8.55 -13.02 -5.36
CA GLU A 76 -7.31 -13.09 -4.59
C GLU A 76 -6.15 -13.65 -5.42
N LYS A 77 -6.35 -14.70 -6.20
CA LYS A 77 -5.32 -15.24 -7.09
C LYS A 77 -4.78 -14.17 -8.04
N PHE A 78 -5.66 -13.30 -8.53
CA PHE A 78 -5.28 -12.20 -9.42
C PHE A 78 -4.66 -11.02 -8.64
N SER A 79 -5.24 -10.61 -7.53
CA SER A 79 -4.85 -9.40 -6.80
C SER A 79 -3.58 -9.57 -5.96
N THR A 80 -3.35 -10.76 -5.37
CA THR A 80 -2.20 -11.01 -4.50
C THR A 80 -0.85 -10.76 -5.19
N PRO A 81 -0.58 -11.26 -6.40
CA PRO A 81 0.69 -10.99 -7.10
C PRO A 81 0.89 -9.49 -7.37
N LEU A 82 -0.19 -8.77 -7.69
CA LEU A 82 -0.13 -7.31 -7.93
C LEU A 82 0.26 -6.56 -6.65
N PHE A 83 -0.32 -6.91 -5.51
CA PHE A 83 0.08 -6.33 -4.22
C PHE A 83 1.52 -6.62 -3.86
N HIS A 84 1.99 -7.85 -4.09
CA HIS A 84 3.39 -8.21 -3.87
C HIS A 84 4.33 -7.40 -4.76
N ARG A 85 4.01 -7.27 -6.04
CA ARG A 85 4.79 -6.47 -6.99
C ARG A 85 4.80 -5.00 -6.60
N PHE A 86 3.65 -4.44 -6.22
CA PHE A 86 3.55 -3.07 -5.73
C PHE A 86 4.42 -2.85 -4.49
N SER A 87 4.35 -3.74 -3.51
CA SER A 87 5.16 -3.66 -2.29
C SER A 87 6.66 -3.74 -2.60
N LYS A 88 7.07 -4.66 -3.48
CA LYS A 88 8.46 -4.80 -3.92
C LYS A 88 8.95 -3.53 -4.62
N ASN A 89 8.16 -2.99 -5.56
CA ASN A 89 8.52 -1.76 -6.28
C ASN A 89 8.65 -0.57 -5.34
N ARG A 90 7.76 -0.44 -4.35
CA ARG A 90 7.84 0.61 -3.33
C ARG A 90 9.13 0.51 -2.52
N LYS A 91 9.52 -0.69 -2.06
CA LYS A 91 10.79 -0.91 -1.35
C LYS A 91 11.99 -0.56 -2.21
N CYS A 92 11.98 -0.99 -3.47
CA CYS A 92 13.02 -0.65 -4.44
C CYS A 92 13.14 0.88 -4.62
N GLY A 93 12.01 1.59 -4.75
CA GLY A 93 11.99 3.05 -4.85
C GLY A 93 12.60 3.75 -3.62
N VAL A 94 12.32 3.25 -2.41
CA VAL A 94 12.94 3.77 -1.18
C VAL A 94 14.46 3.56 -1.19
N SER A 95 14.91 2.36 -1.56
CA SER A 95 16.34 2.03 -1.65
C SER A 95 17.07 2.88 -2.70
N LEU A 96 16.48 3.05 -3.88
CA LEU A 96 17.05 3.90 -4.94
C LEU A 96 17.11 5.37 -4.52
N THR A 97 16.10 5.85 -3.81
CA THR A 97 16.12 7.22 -3.28
C THR A 97 17.23 7.40 -2.24
N ALA A 98 17.43 6.43 -1.35
CA ALA A 98 18.51 6.46 -0.37
C ALA A 98 19.89 6.43 -1.06
N LEU A 99 20.09 5.55 -2.04
CA LEU A 99 21.33 5.49 -2.85
C LEU A 99 21.58 6.82 -3.54
N ARG A 100 20.61 7.39 -4.23
CA ARG A 100 20.75 8.69 -4.88
C ARG A 100 21.19 9.76 -3.89
N ASN A 101 20.53 9.85 -2.74
CA ASN A 101 20.80 10.86 -1.73
C ASN A 101 22.21 10.69 -1.08
N THR A 102 22.74 9.46 -1.07
CA THR A 102 24.08 9.19 -0.57
C THR A 102 25.16 9.46 -1.63
N LEU A 103 24.90 9.08 -2.88
CA LEU A 103 25.90 9.17 -3.95
C LEU A 103 26.01 10.56 -4.56
N LEU A 104 24.87 11.27 -4.71
CA LEU A 104 24.85 12.55 -5.39
C LEU A 104 25.75 13.61 -4.74
N PRO A 105 25.78 13.80 -3.41
CA PRO A 105 26.74 14.73 -2.79
C PRO A 105 28.20 14.36 -3.05
N LYS A 106 28.52 13.08 -3.02
CA LYS A 106 29.89 12.57 -3.25
C LYS A 106 30.38 12.77 -4.68
N LEU A 107 29.47 12.63 -5.65
CA LEU A 107 29.76 12.91 -7.05
C LEU A 107 29.94 14.43 -7.29
N ILE A 108 29.12 15.25 -6.66
CA ILE A 108 29.22 16.74 -6.79
C ILE A 108 30.51 17.25 -6.13
N SER A 109 30.91 16.69 -4.99
CA SER A 109 32.16 17.07 -4.30
C SER A 109 33.43 16.53 -4.94
N GLY A 110 33.32 15.62 -5.92
CA GLY A 110 34.48 14.93 -6.52
C GLY A 110 35.08 13.85 -5.61
N GLU A 111 34.45 13.50 -4.50
CA GLU A 111 34.85 12.37 -3.63
C GLU A 111 34.72 11.02 -4.36
N LEU A 112 33.75 10.93 -5.28
CA LEU A 112 33.55 9.80 -6.18
C LEU A 112 33.63 10.31 -7.63
N SER A 113 34.42 9.63 -8.48
CA SER A 113 34.44 9.83 -9.92
C SER A 113 33.68 8.71 -10.62
N LEU A 114 32.98 9.06 -11.71
CA LEU A 114 32.36 8.06 -12.58
C LEU A 114 33.40 7.22 -13.34
N GLU A 115 34.60 7.74 -13.49
CA GLU A 115 35.73 7.05 -14.16
C GLU A 115 36.26 5.86 -13.34
N ASP A 116 36.04 5.88 -12.02
CA ASP A 116 36.42 4.78 -11.11
C ASP A 116 35.37 3.63 -11.06
N LEU A 117 34.26 3.77 -11.76
CA LEU A 117 33.24 2.74 -11.81
C LEU A 117 33.56 1.69 -12.88
N PRO A 118 33.38 0.37 -12.57
CA PRO A 118 33.52 -0.68 -13.57
C PRO A 118 32.52 -0.47 -14.71
N ASP A 119 32.97 -0.71 -15.92
CA ASP A 119 32.15 -0.56 -17.13
C ASP A 119 30.98 -1.56 -17.11
N LEU A 120 29.78 -1.09 -16.85
CA LEU A 120 28.57 -1.91 -16.76
C LEU A 120 27.94 -2.20 -18.14
N SER A 121 28.62 -1.82 -19.23
CA SER A 121 28.08 -1.94 -20.58
C SER A 121 28.10 -3.37 -21.17
N THR A 122 28.71 -4.34 -20.47
CA THR A 122 28.91 -5.70 -21.02
C THR A 122 27.88 -6.74 -20.59
N ASP A 123 27.00 -6.45 -19.61
CA ASP A 123 26.08 -7.46 -19.06
C ASP A 123 24.61 -7.36 -19.55
N THR A 124 24.33 -6.53 -20.55
CA THR A 124 22.92 -6.31 -20.99
C THR A 124 22.52 -7.15 -22.22
N GLU A 125 23.41 -7.98 -22.77
CA GLU A 125 23.10 -8.78 -23.97
C GLU A 125 22.76 -10.27 -23.72
N ALA A 126 22.59 -10.68 -22.45
CA ALA A 126 22.26 -12.08 -22.14
C ALA A 126 21.05 -12.19 -21.20
N ALA A 127 19.86 -11.83 -21.68
CA ALA A 127 18.59 -12.24 -21.06
C ALA A 127 17.44 -12.25 -22.07
#